data_36f5d58e068058bc60051c7e2f409d96
#
_entry.id   36f5d58e068058bc60051c7e2f409d96
#
_cell.length_a   1.000
_cell.length_b   1.000
_cell.length_c   1.000
_cell.angle_alpha   90.00
_cell.angle_beta   90.00
_cell.angle_gamma   90.00
#
_symmetry.space_group_name_H-M   'P 1'
#
loop_
_entity.id
_entity.type
_entity.pdbx_description
1 polymer ?
#
loop_
_entity_poly.entity_id
_entity_poly.type
_entity_poly.pdbx_seq_one_letter_code
_entity_poly.pdbx_strand_id
1 'polypeptide(L)'
;MESELDTNQVIDNLNAILEAELSGVVRYTHYSLMVTGPNRIPLVDFLKAQATESLVHAQEVGEILTGFGGHPSTNIAAIEETNQHPIRDILGESLAHERGAVQLYRELLTTVEN
;
A
#
# COMPACT_ATOMS: atom_id res chain seq x y z
N MET A 1 -3.49 4.61 36.25
CA MET A 1 -4.55 4.32 35.29
C MET A 1 -3.96 4.08 33.93
N GLU A 2 -4.30 2.99 33.37
CA GLU A 2 -3.83 2.68 32.02
C GLU A 2 -4.57 3.49 30.98
N SER A 3 -3.84 3.95 29.98
CA SER A 3 -4.47 4.51 28.81
C SER A 3 -5.04 3.37 27.97
N GLU A 4 -6.28 3.46 27.63
CA GLU A 4 -6.90 2.52 26.73
C GLU A 4 -6.51 2.82 25.30
N LEU A 5 -6.37 1.76 24.51
CA LEU A 5 -6.15 1.90 23.09
C LEU A 5 -7.39 2.50 22.44
N ASP A 6 -7.20 3.52 21.63
CA ASP A 6 -8.29 4.10 20.86
C ASP A 6 -8.59 3.17 19.69
N THR A 7 -9.52 2.26 19.89
CA THR A 7 -9.88 1.25 18.90
C THR A 7 -10.36 1.86 17.59
N ASN A 8 -11.12 2.96 17.65
CA ASN A 8 -11.59 3.62 16.43
C ASN A 8 -10.44 4.22 15.64
N GLN A 9 -9.46 4.82 16.32
CA GLN A 9 -8.27 5.36 15.68
C GLN A 9 -7.43 4.24 15.03
N VAL A 10 -7.29 3.12 15.72
CA VAL A 10 -6.56 1.95 15.17
C VAL A 10 -7.27 1.43 13.92
N ILE A 11 -8.60 1.29 13.95
CA ILE A 11 -9.38 0.85 12.79
C ILE A 11 -9.22 1.81 11.61
N ASP A 12 -9.28 3.13 11.87
CA ASP A 12 -9.08 4.13 10.82
C ASP A 12 -7.69 4.03 10.21
N ASN A 13 -6.66 3.89 11.05
CA ASN A 13 -5.29 3.73 10.58
C ASN A 13 -5.11 2.45 9.76
N LEU A 14 -5.69 1.35 10.21
CA LEU A 14 -5.63 0.07 9.48
C LEU A 14 -6.36 0.16 8.14
N ASN A 15 -7.50 0.83 8.08
CA ASN A 15 -8.21 1.04 6.81
C ASN A 15 -7.41 1.90 5.84
N ALA A 16 -6.71 2.93 6.34
CA ALA A 16 -5.85 3.75 5.49
C ALA A 16 -4.71 2.91 4.88
N ILE A 17 -4.11 2.02 5.68
CA ILE A 17 -3.08 1.10 5.21
C ILE A 17 -3.66 0.11 4.19
N LEU A 18 -4.83 -0.45 4.48
CA LEU A 18 -5.51 -1.38 3.56
C LEU A 18 -5.74 -0.72 2.20
N GLU A 19 -6.23 0.50 2.19
CA GLU A 19 -6.47 1.26 0.95
C GLU A 19 -5.16 1.53 0.20
N ALA A 20 -4.10 1.86 0.91
CA ALA A 20 -2.77 2.08 0.31
C ALA A 20 -2.21 0.79 -0.30
N GLU A 21 -2.34 -0.34 0.41
CA GLU A 21 -1.87 -1.63 -0.10
C GLU A 21 -2.67 -2.08 -1.32
N LEU A 22 -3.99 -1.89 -1.31
CA LEU A 22 -4.82 -2.17 -2.49
C LEU A 22 -4.45 -1.28 -3.67
N SER A 23 -4.13 -0.02 -3.43
CA SER A 23 -3.62 0.86 -4.49
C SER A 23 -2.27 0.36 -5.02
N GLY A 24 -1.45 -0.24 -4.16
CA GLY A 24 -0.19 -0.85 -4.57
C GLY A 24 -0.40 -2.01 -5.53
N VAL A 25 -1.41 -2.85 -5.30
CA VAL A 25 -1.76 -3.94 -6.22
C VAL A 25 -2.06 -3.38 -7.61
N VAL A 26 -2.90 -2.39 -7.69
CA VAL A 26 -3.29 -1.75 -8.97
C VAL A 26 -2.09 -1.04 -9.58
N ARG A 27 -1.39 -0.25 -8.81
CA ARG A 27 -0.25 0.57 -9.26
C ARG A 27 0.87 -0.30 -9.85
N TYR A 28 1.30 -1.32 -9.13
CA TYR A 28 2.39 -2.20 -9.59
C TYR A 28 1.98 -3.07 -10.76
N THR A 29 0.73 -3.54 -10.79
CA THR A 29 0.20 -4.25 -11.96
C THR A 29 0.22 -3.35 -13.18
N HIS A 30 -0.27 -2.12 -13.04
CA HIS A 30 -0.28 -1.12 -14.11
C HIS A 30 1.15 -0.84 -14.61
N TYR A 31 2.09 -0.60 -13.70
CA TYR A 31 3.48 -0.35 -14.08
C TYR A 31 4.09 -1.53 -14.83
N SER A 32 3.77 -2.77 -14.42
CA SER A 32 4.28 -3.96 -15.10
C SER A 32 3.82 -4.04 -16.55
N LEU A 33 2.65 -3.48 -16.85
CA LEU A 33 2.07 -3.48 -18.19
C LEU A 33 2.62 -2.36 -19.08
N MET A 34 3.03 -1.24 -18.47
CA MET A 34 3.41 -0.05 -19.24
C MET A 34 4.91 0.25 -19.30
N VAL A 35 5.72 -0.41 -18.48
CA VAL A 35 7.16 -0.14 -18.45
C VAL A 35 7.82 -0.45 -19.79
N THR A 36 8.70 0.48 -20.26
CA THR A 36 9.44 0.34 -21.51
C THR A 36 10.94 0.44 -21.25
N GLY A 37 11.73 -0.03 -22.19
CA GLY A 37 13.18 0.08 -22.16
C GLY A 37 13.88 -1.26 -22.36
N PRO A 38 15.21 -1.25 -22.59
CA PRO A 38 15.96 -2.47 -22.95
C PRO A 38 16.03 -3.50 -21.81
N ASN A 39 15.86 -3.07 -20.56
CA ASN A 39 15.89 -3.96 -19.39
C ASN A 39 14.50 -4.21 -18.83
N ARG A 40 13.50 -4.14 -19.69
CA ARG A 40 12.09 -4.25 -19.31
C ARG A 40 11.75 -5.59 -18.65
N ILE A 41 12.25 -6.70 -19.18
CA ILE A 41 11.81 -8.05 -18.75
C ILE A 41 12.04 -8.31 -17.25
N PRO A 42 13.25 -8.13 -16.70
CA PRO A 42 13.43 -8.30 -15.24
C PRO A 42 12.57 -7.36 -14.41
N LEU A 43 12.31 -6.15 -14.91
CA LEU A 43 11.50 -5.17 -14.19
C LEU A 43 10.01 -5.53 -14.18
N VAL A 44 9.51 -6.12 -15.26
CA VAL A 44 8.14 -6.63 -15.29
C VAL A 44 7.94 -7.66 -14.18
N ASP A 45 8.86 -8.61 -14.04
CA ASP A 45 8.78 -9.63 -13.00
C ASP A 45 8.85 -9.02 -11.59
N PHE A 46 9.75 -8.06 -11.39
CA PHE A 46 9.87 -7.32 -10.13
C PHE A 46 8.55 -6.61 -9.77
N LEU A 47 7.97 -5.88 -10.73
CA LEU A 47 6.74 -5.12 -10.50
C LEU A 47 5.54 -6.04 -10.22
N LYS A 48 5.46 -7.16 -10.92
CA LYS A 48 4.42 -8.16 -10.65
C LYS A 48 4.58 -8.76 -9.25
N ALA A 49 5.81 -9.01 -8.81
CA ALA A 49 6.08 -9.50 -7.47
C ALA A 49 5.68 -8.48 -6.42
N GLN A 50 5.92 -7.19 -6.67
CA GLN A 50 5.48 -6.12 -5.77
C GLN A 50 3.95 -6.06 -5.67
N ALA A 51 3.24 -6.25 -6.76
CA ALA A 51 1.77 -6.30 -6.74
C ALA A 51 1.28 -7.45 -5.86
N THR A 52 1.89 -8.62 -5.99
CA THR A 52 1.55 -9.79 -5.17
C THR A 52 1.83 -9.52 -3.69
N GLU A 53 2.96 -8.92 -3.37
CA GLU A 53 3.33 -8.58 -2.00
C GLU A 53 2.36 -7.57 -1.38
N SER A 54 1.95 -6.56 -2.13
CA SER A 54 0.93 -5.60 -1.67
C SER A 54 -0.39 -6.29 -1.36
N LEU A 55 -0.79 -7.27 -2.17
CA LEU A 55 -2.01 -8.04 -1.91
C LEU A 55 -1.91 -8.84 -0.61
N VAL A 56 -0.78 -9.48 -0.35
CA VAL A 56 -0.55 -10.22 0.90
C VAL A 56 -0.64 -9.26 2.09
N HIS A 57 -0.02 -8.08 2.00
CA HIS A 57 -0.09 -7.07 3.06
C HIS A 57 -1.52 -6.59 3.28
N ALA A 58 -2.28 -6.38 2.22
CA ALA A 58 -3.69 -5.98 2.31
C ALA A 58 -4.50 -7.02 3.08
N GLN A 59 -4.29 -8.30 2.79
CA GLN A 59 -4.97 -9.39 3.46
C GLN A 59 -4.61 -9.45 4.95
N GLU A 60 -3.33 -9.32 5.28
CA GLU A 60 -2.86 -9.32 6.66
C GLU A 60 -3.44 -8.16 7.46
N VAL A 61 -3.40 -6.96 6.90
CA VAL A 61 -3.95 -5.76 7.54
C VAL A 61 -5.47 -5.88 7.71
N GLY A 62 -6.14 -6.39 6.68
CA GLY A 62 -7.59 -6.59 6.73
C GLY A 62 -8.01 -7.58 7.83
N GLU A 63 -7.25 -8.63 8.02
CA GLU A 63 -7.50 -9.61 9.09
C GLU A 63 -7.32 -8.98 10.47
N ILE A 64 -6.27 -8.19 10.66
CA ILE A 64 -6.04 -7.47 11.93
C ILE A 64 -7.20 -6.51 12.20
N LEU A 65 -7.60 -5.76 11.19
CA LEU A 65 -8.68 -4.78 11.26
C LEU A 65 -10.01 -5.44 11.70
N THR A 66 -10.37 -6.55 11.09
CA THR A 66 -11.58 -7.27 11.46
C THR A 66 -11.47 -7.88 12.86
N GLY A 67 -10.27 -8.25 13.29
CA GLY A 67 -10.00 -8.69 14.66
C GLY A 67 -10.30 -7.62 15.70
N PHE A 68 -10.18 -6.34 15.34
CA PHE A 68 -10.57 -5.22 16.19
C PHE A 68 -12.06 -4.86 16.06
N GLY A 69 -12.83 -5.63 15.30
CA GLY A 69 -14.25 -5.36 15.07
C GLY A 69 -14.53 -4.32 14.00
N GLY A 70 -13.51 -3.93 13.22
CA GLY A 70 -13.67 -2.96 12.16
C GLY A 70 -14.23 -3.56 10.88
N HIS A 71 -14.78 -2.68 10.05
CA HIS A 71 -15.27 -3.07 8.72
C HIS A 71 -14.22 -2.68 7.69
N PRO A 72 -13.72 -3.64 6.90
CA PRO A 72 -12.66 -3.33 5.93
C PRO A 72 -13.21 -2.48 4.77
N SER A 73 -12.46 -1.44 4.44
CA SER A 73 -12.79 -0.55 3.33
C SER A 73 -12.72 -1.28 1.99
N THR A 74 -13.61 -0.90 1.07
CA THR A 74 -13.55 -1.35 -0.32
C THR A 74 -12.94 -0.29 -1.25
N ASN A 75 -12.55 0.85 -0.69
CA ASN A 75 -11.88 1.91 -1.46
C ASN A 75 -10.42 1.56 -1.68
N ILE A 76 -9.82 2.16 -2.69
CA ILE A 76 -8.37 2.14 -2.87
C ILE A 76 -7.86 3.57 -2.76
N ALA A 77 -6.65 3.74 -2.25
CA ALA A 77 -6.04 5.06 -2.17
C ALA A 77 -5.86 5.63 -3.59
N ALA A 78 -6.01 6.94 -3.74
CA ALA A 78 -5.96 7.60 -5.04
C ALA A 78 -4.66 7.30 -5.77
N ILE A 79 -4.78 6.99 -7.06
CA ILE A 79 -3.65 6.74 -7.95
C ILE A 79 -3.70 7.83 -9.04
N GLU A 80 -2.64 8.61 -9.14
CA GLU A 80 -2.51 9.59 -10.19
C GLU A 80 -1.93 8.92 -11.43
N GLU A 81 -2.65 8.96 -12.56
CA GLU A 81 -2.18 8.39 -13.82
C GLU A 81 -1.29 9.40 -14.53
N THR A 82 0.01 9.11 -14.59
CA THR A 82 1.00 10.02 -15.17
C THR A 82 1.37 9.68 -16.60
N ASN A 83 1.02 8.48 -17.07
CA ASN A 83 1.37 7.98 -18.41
C ASN A 83 2.88 7.97 -18.69
N GLN A 84 3.71 7.88 -17.66
CA GLN A 84 5.16 7.83 -17.82
C GLN A 84 5.62 6.37 -17.93
N HIS A 85 6.13 6.00 -19.11
CA HIS A 85 6.57 4.64 -19.42
C HIS A 85 8.03 4.35 -19.06
N PRO A 86 8.97 5.34 -19.08
CA PRO A 86 10.37 5.04 -18.79
C PRO A 86 10.56 4.45 -17.39
N ILE A 87 11.47 3.50 -17.29
CA ILE A 87 11.81 2.79 -16.04
C ILE A 87 12.09 3.77 -14.90
N ARG A 88 12.85 4.82 -15.18
CA ARG A 88 13.23 5.80 -14.16
C ARG A 88 12.00 6.46 -13.51
N ASP A 89 11.03 6.83 -14.32
CA ASP A 89 9.82 7.48 -13.82
C ASP A 89 8.99 6.50 -13.00
N ILE A 90 8.85 5.27 -13.46
CA ILE A 90 8.11 4.23 -12.75
C ILE A 90 8.76 3.91 -11.41
N LEU A 91 10.08 3.80 -11.34
CA LEU A 91 10.78 3.55 -10.08
C LEU A 91 10.65 4.74 -9.12
N GLY A 92 10.68 5.97 -9.66
CA GLY A 92 10.47 7.17 -8.85
C GLY A 92 9.08 7.23 -8.23
N GLU A 93 8.06 6.93 -9.02
CA GLU A 93 6.66 6.88 -8.56
C GLU A 93 6.46 5.76 -7.55
N SER A 94 7.08 4.60 -7.80
CA SER A 94 7.04 3.46 -6.87
C SER A 94 7.65 3.82 -5.52
N LEU A 95 8.79 4.52 -5.52
CA LEU A 95 9.45 4.96 -4.30
C LEU A 95 8.56 5.93 -3.51
N ALA A 96 7.93 6.88 -4.20
CA ALA A 96 7.01 7.83 -3.56
C ALA A 96 5.82 7.09 -2.91
N HIS A 97 5.27 6.09 -3.60
CA HIS A 97 4.20 5.26 -3.05
C HIS A 97 4.66 4.52 -1.79
N GLU A 98 5.83 3.90 -1.82
CA GLU A 98 6.35 3.15 -0.66
C GLU A 98 6.63 4.07 0.54
N ARG A 99 7.14 5.26 0.31
CA ARG A 99 7.33 6.26 1.38
C ARG A 99 6.02 6.65 2.04
N GLY A 100 4.98 6.83 1.25
CA GLY A 100 3.64 7.12 1.75
C GLY A 100 3.09 5.96 2.59
N ALA A 101 3.29 4.73 2.14
CA ALA A 101 2.87 3.54 2.86
C ALA A 101 3.61 3.42 4.21
N VAL A 102 4.92 3.63 4.22
CA VAL A 102 5.72 3.61 5.45
C VAL A 102 5.19 4.63 6.46
N GLN A 103 4.81 5.81 6.01
CA GLN A 103 4.26 6.85 6.88
C GLN A 103 2.96 6.39 7.55
N LEU A 104 2.10 5.70 6.82
CA LEU A 104 0.86 5.16 7.39
C LEU A 104 1.13 4.11 8.47
N TYR A 105 2.13 3.24 8.25
CA TYR A 105 2.53 2.27 9.27
C TYR A 105 3.10 2.97 10.51
N ARG A 106 3.87 4.03 10.33
CA ARG A 106 4.40 4.82 11.46
C ARG A 106 3.28 5.46 12.26
N GLU A 107 2.26 5.98 11.60
CA GLU A 107 1.10 6.55 12.28
C GLU A 107 0.36 5.51 13.10
N LEU A 108 0.21 4.29 12.57
CA LEU A 108 -0.37 3.19 13.31
C LEU A 108 0.46 2.87 14.56
N LEU A 109 1.78 2.76 14.42
CA LEU A 109 2.68 2.49 15.56
C LEU A 109 2.53 3.56 16.63
N THR A 110 2.49 4.82 16.25
CA THR A 110 2.30 5.94 17.19
C THR A 110 0.99 5.77 17.95
N THR A 111 -0.07 5.36 17.28
CA THR A 111 -1.38 5.17 17.89
C THR A 111 -1.38 4.04 18.92
N VAL A 112 -0.73 2.92 18.61
CA VAL A 112 -0.74 1.73 19.48
C VAL A 112 0.29 1.79 20.61
N GLU A 113 1.31 2.63 20.49
CA GLU A 113 2.36 2.76 21.50
C GLU A 113 1.97 3.67 22.67
N ASN A 114 0.89 4.38 22.56
CA ASN A 114 0.39 5.23 23.64
C ASN A 114 -0.40 4.42 24.70
#